data_6da85f6633435b114b0f1593c7bb127a
#
_entry.id   6da85f6633435b114b0f1593c7bb127a
#
_cell.length_a   1.000
_cell.length_b   1.000
_cell.length_c   1.000
_cell.angle_alpha   90.00
_cell.angle_beta   90.00
_cell.angle_gamma   90.00
#
_symmetry.space_group_name_H-M   'P 1'
#
loop_
_entity.id
_entity.type
_entity.pdbx_description
1 polymer ?
#
loop_
_entity_poly.entity_id
_entity_poly.type
_entity_poly.pdbx_seq_one_letter_code
_entity_poly.pdbx_strand_id
1 'polypeptide(L)'
;MHNIKRILVACRMPEYCREAIHEGISLAQQYGAELYVIHVTHDPFIRGEWNMPVQLGVIEDEYKKAIVDAKKTLDAVIREEKKKGVSVKEIFKEGKPAEEILKAVKEEKIDLLIMIGHEESRLEHFLFGRINDEIFRKMPCSIMMVKKEPEPR
;
A
#
# COMPACT_ATOMS: atom_id res chain seq x y z
N MET A 1 -5.11 22.28 3.57
CA MET A 1 -5.99 21.09 3.63
C MET A 1 -7.18 21.39 4.54
N HIS A 2 -8.21 21.96 3.98
CA HIS A 2 -9.36 22.35 4.82
C HIS A 2 -10.51 21.36 4.78
N ASN A 3 -10.49 20.38 3.89
CA ASN A 3 -11.60 19.45 3.74
C ASN A 3 -11.14 18.11 3.17
N ILE A 4 -10.77 17.22 4.06
CA ILE A 4 -10.37 15.85 3.68
C ILE A 4 -11.63 15.00 3.65
N LYS A 5 -12.05 14.58 2.45
CA LYS A 5 -13.22 13.71 2.26
C LYS A 5 -12.86 12.29 1.90
N ARG A 6 -11.71 12.08 1.30
CA ARG A 6 -11.27 10.75 0.85
C ARG A 6 -9.80 10.55 1.16
N ILE A 7 -9.52 9.47 1.86
CA ILE A 7 -8.19 9.09 2.31
C ILE A 7 -7.84 7.75 1.65
N LEU A 8 -6.63 7.64 1.11
CA LEU A 8 -6.10 6.39 0.56
C LEU A 8 -4.88 5.97 1.34
N VAL A 9 -4.88 4.74 1.83
CA VAL A 9 -3.70 4.10 2.42
C VAL A 9 -3.09 3.18 1.38
N ALA A 10 -1.82 3.42 1.05
CA ALA A 10 -1.08 2.59 0.10
C ALA A 10 -0.27 1.54 0.86
N CYS A 11 -0.61 0.27 0.64
CA CYS A 11 0.04 -0.87 1.26
C CYS A 11 0.92 -1.60 0.25
N ARG A 12 2.22 -1.69 0.52
CA ARG A 12 3.15 -2.50 -0.28
C ARG A 12 3.33 -3.89 0.32
N MET A 13 3.54 -3.96 1.62
CA MET A 13 3.71 -5.21 2.37
C MET A 13 2.67 -5.22 3.48
N PRO A 14 1.67 -6.11 3.41
CA PRO A 14 0.54 -6.09 4.36
C PRO A 14 0.92 -6.14 5.83
N GLU A 15 1.99 -6.87 6.15
CA GLU A 15 2.50 -6.97 7.53
C GLU A 15 2.96 -5.63 8.11
N TYR A 16 3.28 -4.66 7.26
CA TYR A 16 3.76 -3.33 7.68
C TYR A 16 2.69 -2.24 7.53
N CYS A 17 1.51 -2.59 7.08
CA CYS A 17 0.46 -1.60 6.80
C CYS A 17 -0.42 -1.28 7.99
N ARG A 18 -0.33 -2.03 9.07
CA ARG A 18 -1.21 -1.87 10.23
C ARG A 18 -1.21 -0.44 10.77
N GLU A 19 -0.03 0.14 10.95
CA GLU A 19 0.10 1.50 11.48
C GLU A 19 -0.52 2.53 10.54
N ALA A 20 -0.29 2.39 9.23
CA ALA A 20 -0.86 3.30 8.25
C ALA A 20 -2.38 3.17 8.16
N ILE A 21 -2.91 1.96 8.23
CA ILE A 21 -4.35 1.72 8.25
C ILE A 21 -4.97 2.28 9.52
N HIS A 22 -4.33 2.07 10.66
CA HIS A 22 -4.77 2.62 11.94
C HIS A 22 -4.85 4.15 11.91
N GLU A 23 -3.81 4.82 11.38
CA GLU A 23 -3.82 6.27 11.21
C GLU A 23 -4.91 6.71 10.22
N GLY A 24 -5.07 5.98 9.13
CA GLY A 24 -6.12 6.24 8.14
C GLY A 24 -7.51 6.20 8.77
N ILE A 25 -7.78 5.20 9.60
CA ILE A 25 -9.05 5.04 10.29
C ILE A 25 -9.27 6.18 11.30
N SER A 26 -8.24 6.51 12.08
CA SER A 26 -8.30 7.60 13.04
C SER A 26 -8.64 8.94 12.36
N LEU A 27 -7.96 9.23 11.26
CA LEU A 27 -8.21 10.46 10.49
C LEU A 27 -9.58 10.44 9.79
N ALA A 28 -9.99 9.29 9.26
CA ALA A 28 -11.30 9.15 8.65
C ALA A 28 -12.43 9.41 9.65
N GLN A 29 -12.27 8.92 10.89
CA GLN A 29 -13.23 9.22 11.97
C GLN A 29 -13.26 10.71 12.29
N GLN A 30 -12.09 11.35 12.41
CA GLN A 30 -12.00 12.77 12.79
C GLN A 30 -12.59 13.69 11.71
N TYR A 31 -12.35 13.37 10.44
CA TYR A 31 -12.82 14.20 9.32
C TYR A 31 -14.16 13.79 8.75
N GLY A 32 -14.71 12.65 9.16
CA GLY A 32 -15.89 12.06 8.50
C GLY A 32 -15.58 11.66 7.06
N ALA A 33 -14.38 11.18 6.79
CA ALA A 33 -13.90 10.85 5.47
C ALA A 33 -14.14 9.39 5.09
N GLU A 34 -14.22 9.12 3.79
CA GLU A 34 -14.18 7.77 3.26
C GLU A 34 -12.73 7.25 3.28
N LEU A 35 -12.55 5.99 3.63
CA LEU A 35 -11.23 5.37 3.67
C LEU A 35 -11.11 4.29 2.61
N TYR A 36 -10.04 4.38 1.83
CA TYR A 36 -9.64 3.40 0.83
C TYR A 36 -8.29 2.81 1.23
N VAL A 37 -8.12 1.52 0.97
CA VAL A 37 -6.82 0.84 1.14
C VAL A 37 -6.49 0.18 -0.18
N ILE A 38 -5.34 0.51 -0.76
CA ILE A 38 -4.88 -0.10 -2.00
C ILE A 38 -3.69 -1.01 -1.75
N HIS A 39 -3.76 -2.21 -2.31
CA HIS A 39 -2.64 -3.13 -2.39
C HIS A 39 -2.37 -3.43 -3.87
N VAL A 40 -1.12 -3.19 -4.29
CA VAL A 40 -0.71 -3.45 -5.67
C VAL A 40 0.26 -4.62 -5.68
N THR A 41 -0.10 -5.66 -6.42
CA THR A 41 0.79 -6.78 -6.65
C THR A 41 1.58 -6.54 -7.93
N HIS A 42 2.89 -6.67 -7.85
CA HIS A 42 3.78 -6.56 -8.98
C HIS A 42 4.39 -7.92 -9.24
N ASP A 43 4.01 -8.52 -10.37
CA ASP A 43 4.55 -9.82 -10.78
C ASP A 43 5.70 -9.60 -11.77
N PRO A 44 6.95 -9.72 -11.32
CA PRO A 44 8.10 -9.54 -12.20
C PRO A 44 8.24 -10.64 -13.25
N PHE A 45 7.54 -11.77 -13.09
CA PHE A 45 7.65 -12.91 -13.99
C PHE A 45 6.73 -12.81 -15.21
N ILE A 46 5.56 -12.18 -15.08
CA ILE A 46 4.60 -12.04 -16.18
C ILE A 46 5.11 -11.08 -17.27
N ARG A 47 5.98 -10.11 -16.93
CA ARG A 47 6.43 -9.07 -17.85
C ARG A 47 7.82 -9.24 -18.40
N GLY A 48 8.49 -10.37 -18.12
CA GLY A 48 9.85 -10.62 -18.61
C GLY A 48 10.90 -9.63 -18.10
N GLU A 49 10.63 -8.95 -17.00
CA GLU A 49 11.56 -7.99 -16.40
C GLU A 49 12.77 -8.67 -15.75
N TRP A 50 12.66 -9.95 -15.51
CA TRP A 50 13.73 -10.74 -14.90
C TRP A 50 14.16 -11.85 -15.86
N ASN A 51 15.37 -11.73 -16.38
CA ASN A 51 15.98 -12.75 -17.23
C ASN A 51 16.52 -13.88 -16.34
N MET A 52 15.62 -14.62 -15.72
CA MET A 52 16.00 -15.74 -14.86
C MET A 52 15.85 -17.08 -15.58
N PRO A 53 16.93 -17.84 -15.79
CA PRO A 53 16.86 -19.14 -16.46
C PRO A 53 16.45 -20.28 -15.54
N VAL A 54 15.61 -20.06 -14.53
CA VAL A 54 15.34 -21.07 -13.51
C VAL A 54 13.87 -21.46 -13.51
N GLN A 55 13.62 -22.73 -13.20
CA GLN A 55 12.36 -23.37 -12.85
C GLN A 55 11.26 -22.40 -12.44
N LEU A 56 10.80 -21.63 -13.43
CA LEU A 56 9.82 -20.56 -13.24
C LEU A 56 8.54 -21.04 -12.54
N GLY A 57 8.16 -22.32 -12.73
CA GLY A 57 6.94 -22.86 -12.17
C GLY A 57 6.90 -22.88 -10.63
N VAL A 58 8.01 -23.26 -9.97
CA VAL A 58 8.07 -23.33 -8.51
C VAL A 58 8.06 -21.94 -7.89
N ILE A 59 8.83 -21.02 -8.47
CA ILE A 59 8.92 -19.62 -8.00
C ILE A 59 7.60 -18.91 -8.24
N GLU A 60 6.94 -19.17 -9.36
CA GLU A 60 5.64 -18.59 -9.67
C GLU A 60 4.57 -19.07 -8.69
N ASP A 61 4.58 -20.36 -8.31
CA ASP A 61 3.64 -20.92 -7.34
C ASP A 61 3.86 -20.32 -5.95
N GLU A 62 5.12 -20.17 -5.52
CA GLU A 62 5.47 -19.52 -4.27
C GLU A 62 5.02 -18.05 -4.25
N TYR A 63 5.19 -17.35 -5.36
CA TYR A 63 4.75 -15.97 -5.51
C TYR A 63 3.23 -15.85 -5.43
N LYS A 64 2.49 -16.71 -6.12
CA LYS A 64 1.02 -16.74 -6.04
C LYS A 64 0.53 -17.01 -4.62
N LYS A 65 1.19 -17.93 -3.91
CA LYS A 65 0.89 -18.20 -2.51
C LYS A 65 1.14 -16.99 -1.63
N ALA A 66 2.26 -16.30 -1.84
CA ALA A 66 2.58 -15.08 -1.10
C ALA A 66 1.53 -13.99 -1.32
N ILE A 67 1.00 -13.84 -2.53
CA ILE A 67 -0.09 -12.90 -2.83
C ILE A 67 -1.36 -13.26 -2.06
N VAL A 68 -1.74 -14.53 -2.05
CA VAL A 68 -2.92 -15.00 -1.32
C VAL A 68 -2.76 -14.76 0.19
N ASP A 69 -1.60 -15.07 0.74
CA ASP A 69 -1.29 -14.85 2.15
C ASP A 69 -1.29 -13.37 2.51
N ALA A 70 -0.74 -12.53 1.64
CA ALA A 70 -0.74 -11.08 1.80
C ALA A 70 -2.17 -10.52 1.83
N LYS A 71 -3.03 -11.00 0.94
CA LYS A 71 -4.44 -10.59 0.91
C LYS A 71 -5.16 -10.99 2.19
N LYS A 72 -4.94 -12.21 2.68
CA LYS A 72 -5.53 -12.68 3.94
C LYS A 72 -5.08 -11.83 5.12
N THR A 73 -3.80 -11.50 5.19
CA THR A 73 -3.24 -10.64 6.24
C THR A 73 -3.88 -9.25 6.22
N LEU A 74 -3.99 -8.67 5.04
CA LEU A 74 -4.61 -7.36 4.86
C LEU A 74 -6.09 -7.38 5.25
N ASP A 75 -6.83 -8.39 4.80
CA ASP A 75 -8.25 -8.56 5.15
C ASP A 75 -8.44 -8.69 6.66
N ALA A 76 -7.55 -9.41 7.35
CA ALA A 76 -7.62 -9.56 8.80
C ALA A 76 -7.38 -8.22 9.53
N VAL A 77 -6.38 -7.47 9.11
CA VAL A 77 -6.08 -6.15 9.68
C VAL A 77 -7.28 -5.20 9.47
N ILE A 78 -7.81 -5.15 8.26
CA ILE A 78 -8.95 -4.29 7.93
C ILE A 78 -10.18 -4.71 8.73
N ARG A 79 -10.42 -6.02 8.89
CA ARG A 79 -11.56 -6.53 9.65
C ARG A 79 -11.51 -6.10 11.12
N GLU A 80 -10.35 -6.17 11.76
CA GLU A 80 -10.19 -5.69 13.14
C GLU A 80 -10.46 -4.19 13.24
N GLU A 81 -9.97 -3.41 12.30
CA GLU A 81 -10.14 -1.96 12.33
C GLU A 81 -11.57 -1.54 11.95
N LYS A 82 -12.28 -2.31 11.12
CA LYS A 82 -13.70 -2.06 10.81
C LYS A 82 -14.62 -2.08 12.03
N LYS A 83 -14.24 -2.79 13.08
CA LYS A 83 -14.98 -2.80 14.35
C LYS A 83 -15.09 -1.42 14.98
N LYS A 84 -14.27 -0.46 14.57
CA LYS A 84 -14.30 0.92 15.02
C LYS A 84 -15.35 1.78 14.31
N GLY A 85 -16.14 1.21 13.40
CA GLY A 85 -17.26 1.89 12.75
C GLY A 85 -16.91 2.68 11.49
N VAL A 86 -15.71 2.51 10.95
CA VAL A 86 -15.29 3.15 9.69
C VAL A 86 -15.49 2.21 8.52
N SER A 87 -16.11 2.72 7.45
CA SER A 87 -16.22 1.98 6.20
C SER A 87 -14.89 2.03 5.44
N VAL A 88 -14.35 0.87 5.11
CA VAL A 88 -13.09 0.75 4.38
C VAL A 88 -13.35 0.08 3.03
N LYS A 89 -12.94 0.75 1.96
CA LYS A 89 -12.99 0.21 0.60
C LYS A 89 -11.63 -0.34 0.20
N GLU A 90 -11.57 -1.63 -0.12
CA GLU A 90 -10.34 -2.29 -0.51
C GLU A 90 -10.16 -2.26 -2.02
N ILE A 91 -8.97 -1.90 -2.49
CA ILE A 91 -8.61 -1.87 -3.90
C ILE A 91 -7.42 -2.80 -4.10
N PHE A 92 -7.60 -3.82 -4.94
CA PHE A 92 -6.52 -4.72 -5.33
C PHE A 92 -6.21 -4.50 -6.80
N LYS A 93 -4.96 -4.18 -7.10
CA LYS A 93 -4.47 -3.96 -8.46
C LYS A 93 -3.23 -4.79 -8.72
N GLU A 94 -3.06 -5.16 -9.98
CA GLU A 94 -1.86 -5.80 -10.46
C GLU A 94 -1.19 -4.85 -11.45
N GLY A 95 0.10 -4.64 -11.28
CA GLY A 95 0.84 -3.74 -12.16
C GLY A 95 2.01 -3.06 -11.46
N LYS A 96 2.37 -1.89 -11.95
CA LYS A 96 3.44 -1.09 -11.35
C LYS A 96 2.88 -0.30 -10.17
N PRO A 97 3.41 -0.50 -8.97
CA PRO A 97 2.82 0.09 -7.76
C PRO A 97 2.62 1.60 -7.82
N ALA A 98 3.64 2.36 -8.23
CA ALA A 98 3.51 3.82 -8.28
C ALA A 98 2.44 4.26 -9.28
N GLU A 99 2.41 3.66 -10.46
CA GLU A 99 1.40 3.99 -11.48
C GLU A 99 -0.01 3.68 -11.00
N GLU A 100 -0.22 2.52 -10.39
CA GLU A 100 -1.54 2.12 -9.92
C GLU A 100 -2.01 2.97 -8.72
N ILE A 101 -1.10 3.35 -7.83
CA ILE A 101 -1.42 4.26 -6.73
C ILE A 101 -1.81 5.64 -7.27
N LEU A 102 -1.02 6.20 -8.18
CA LEU A 102 -1.31 7.49 -8.80
C LEU A 102 -2.64 7.48 -9.54
N LYS A 103 -2.93 6.39 -10.24
CA LYS A 103 -4.19 6.20 -10.94
C LYS A 103 -5.37 6.15 -9.98
N ALA A 104 -5.24 5.42 -8.87
CA ALA A 104 -6.28 5.35 -7.84
C ALA A 104 -6.54 6.71 -7.19
N VAL A 105 -5.50 7.47 -6.90
CA VAL A 105 -5.64 8.84 -6.36
C VAL A 105 -6.49 9.70 -7.28
N LYS A 106 -6.26 9.61 -8.57
CA LYS A 106 -7.00 10.37 -9.57
C LYS A 106 -8.43 9.88 -9.74
N GLU A 107 -8.62 8.58 -9.92
CA GLU A 107 -9.94 7.98 -10.16
C GLU A 107 -10.89 8.14 -8.97
N GLU A 108 -10.37 7.95 -7.76
CA GLU A 108 -11.17 8.05 -6.54
C GLU A 108 -11.19 9.46 -5.95
N LYS A 109 -10.54 10.42 -6.58
CA LYS A 109 -10.45 11.81 -6.12
C LYS A 109 -9.97 11.91 -4.68
N ILE A 110 -8.84 11.29 -4.40
CA ILE A 110 -8.24 11.21 -3.07
C ILE A 110 -7.67 12.58 -2.66
N ASP A 111 -7.97 12.98 -1.43
CA ASP A 111 -7.47 14.22 -0.84
C ASP A 111 -6.18 14.02 -0.05
N LEU A 112 -6.02 12.86 0.58
CA LEU A 112 -4.87 12.52 1.40
C LEU A 112 -4.41 11.10 1.11
N LEU A 113 -3.15 10.95 0.72
CA LEU A 113 -2.48 9.66 0.55
C LEU A 113 -1.61 9.39 1.78
N ILE A 114 -1.82 8.24 2.42
CA ILE A 114 -1.01 7.80 3.56
C ILE A 114 -0.11 6.66 3.10
N MET A 115 1.18 6.81 3.37
CA MET A 115 2.20 5.81 3.04
C MET A 115 3.03 5.49 4.27
N ILE A 116 3.62 4.31 4.30
CA ILE A 116 4.57 3.92 5.34
C ILE A 116 5.98 4.29 4.92
N GLY A 117 6.71 4.90 5.85
CA GLY A 117 8.13 5.16 5.74
C GLY A 117 8.89 4.49 6.88
N HIS A 118 10.04 3.94 6.57
CA HIS A 118 10.95 3.38 7.56
C HIS A 118 12.38 3.70 7.15
N GLU A 119 13.29 3.58 8.11
CA GLU A 119 14.72 3.72 7.81
C GLU A 119 15.15 2.57 6.91
N GLU A 120 15.64 2.91 5.73
CA GLU A 120 15.98 1.92 4.68
C GLU A 120 17.49 1.73 4.55
N SER A 121 17.91 0.47 4.40
CA SER A 121 19.24 0.15 3.92
C SER A 121 19.37 0.56 2.44
N ARG A 122 20.60 0.60 1.91
CA ARG A 122 20.82 0.90 0.49
C ARG A 122 20.06 -0.06 -0.44
N LEU A 123 20.02 -1.34 -0.06
CA LEU A 123 19.32 -2.35 -0.86
C LEU A 123 17.81 -2.13 -0.83
N GLU A 124 17.24 -1.87 0.35
CA GLU A 124 15.82 -1.59 0.50
C GLU A 124 15.42 -0.33 -0.26
N HIS A 125 16.25 0.72 -0.19
CA HIS A 125 16.00 1.95 -0.96
C HIS A 125 16.00 1.68 -2.47
N PHE A 126 16.92 0.86 -2.95
CA PHE A 126 16.96 0.47 -4.35
C PHE A 126 15.70 -0.29 -4.79
N LEU A 127 15.20 -1.19 -3.92
CA LEU A 127 14.03 -2.01 -4.24
C LEU A 127 12.70 -1.28 -4.05
N PHE A 128 12.56 -0.48 -3.01
CA PHE A 128 11.29 0.09 -2.57
C PHE A 128 11.22 1.62 -2.58
N GLY A 129 12.34 2.29 -2.42
CA GLY A 129 12.39 3.75 -2.34
C GLY A 129 11.98 4.45 -3.63
N ARG A 130 12.12 3.80 -4.78
CA ARG A 130 11.74 4.35 -6.08
C ARG A 130 10.25 4.64 -6.18
N ILE A 131 9.41 3.82 -5.54
CA ILE A 131 7.95 4.00 -5.55
C ILE A 131 7.59 5.28 -4.82
N ASN A 132 8.15 5.47 -3.63
CA ASN A 132 7.91 6.69 -2.85
C ASN A 132 8.44 7.92 -3.59
N ASP A 133 9.63 7.86 -4.15
CA ASP A 133 10.25 8.95 -4.90
C ASP A 133 9.39 9.36 -6.11
N GLU A 134 8.85 8.39 -6.85
CA GLU A 134 8.00 8.66 -7.99
C GLU A 134 6.69 9.33 -7.57
N ILE A 135 6.07 8.86 -6.50
CA ILE A 135 4.84 9.44 -5.97
C ILE A 135 5.09 10.86 -5.47
N PHE A 136 6.17 11.08 -4.71
CA PHE A 136 6.53 12.43 -4.24
C PHE A 136 6.81 13.39 -5.39
N ARG A 137 7.47 12.93 -6.43
CA ARG A 137 7.77 13.75 -7.59
C ARG A 137 6.51 14.20 -8.31
N LYS A 138 5.51 13.35 -8.39
CA LYS A 138 4.22 13.67 -9.02
C LYS A 138 3.30 14.50 -8.12
N MET A 139 3.43 14.41 -6.81
CA MET A 139 2.58 15.12 -5.82
C MET A 139 1.10 15.12 -6.21
N PRO A 140 0.46 13.94 -6.28
CA PRO A 140 -0.91 13.84 -6.78
C PRO A 140 -1.95 14.46 -5.84
N CYS A 141 -1.63 14.52 -4.56
CA CYS A 141 -2.44 15.11 -3.49
C CYS A 141 -1.54 15.33 -2.28
N SER A 142 -2.11 15.73 -1.15
CA SER A 142 -1.38 15.78 0.12
C SER A 142 -0.93 14.38 0.52
N ILE A 143 0.29 14.26 1.06
CA ILE A 143 0.89 12.98 1.43
C ILE A 143 1.30 13.01 2.89
N MET A 144 0.90 11.97 3.62
CA MET A 144 1.32 11.74 4.99
C MET A 144 2.19 10.48 5.04
N MET A 145 3.37 10.61 5.64
CA MET A 145 4.24 9.46 5.89
C MET A 145 4.08 9.02 7.33
N VAL A 146 3.67 7.78 7.51
CA VAL A 146 3.60 7.15 8.82
C VAL A 146 4.88 6.36 9.04
N LYS A 147 5.58 6.66 10.14
CA LYS A 147 6.80 5.95 10.48
C LYS A 147 6.46 4.54 10.97
N LYS A 148 7.09 3.54 10.39
CA LYS A 148 7.00 2.19 10.90
C LYS A 148 7.70 2.12 12.26
N GLU A 149 6.98 1.66 13.27
CA GLU A 149 7.60 1.40 14.57
C GLU A 149 8.56 0.21 14.45
N PRO A 150 9.71 0.26 15.15
CA PRO A 150 10.59 -0.89 15.18
C PRO A 150 9.87 -2.07 15.84
N GLU A 151 10.09 -3.26 15.29
CA GLU A 151 9.52 -4.45 15.91
C GLU A 151 10.02 -4.59 17.35
N PRO A 152 9.15 -4.96 18.29
CA PRO A 152 9.57 -5.19 19.65
C PRO A 152 10.63 -6.30 19.68
N ARG A 153 11.79 -5.99 20.24
CA ARG A 153 12.89 -6.94 20.36
C ARG A 153 12.54 -8.04 21.37
#